data_7e55b8c670fb993e0643692086bf7385
#
_entry.id   7e55b8c670fb993e0643692086bf7385
#
_cell.length_a   1.000
_cell.length_b   1.000
_cell.length_c   1.000
_cell.angle_alpha   90.00
_cell.angle_beta   90.00
_cell.angle_gamma   90.00
#
_symmetry.space_group_name_H-M   'P 1'
#
loop_
_entity.id
_entity.type
_entity.pdbx_description
1 polymer ?
#
loop_
_entity_poly.entity_id
_entity_poly.type
_entity_poly.pdbx_seq_one_letter_code
_entity_poly.pdbx_strand_id
1 'polypeptide(L)'
;MSTIRVGPGGIPSRDSAEAAVELLVQRGYDACEIDFSDGFWMDWEYARRLGLLARDAGIALSIHAPLAAFLGHLDHGGRKHQMAVGMLDHTAGIAVACSAAPIVIHPGFLLGRSREVAIAAVVAQLRELRERLAKKERVVDFGIEVMGRVQELGSLDDVVEISHQFDWVRPVIDFAHMHATSDGAFTAVDRFSEALRKADTALAPGLPFHIHFSDISFANRNEKAHLPYGEGTLRAEPLAQALAGFDRAATVISESPDEASSQAIKAILKSRTAPRAIARS
;
A
#
# COMPACT_ATOMS: atom_id res chain seq x y z
N MET A 1 7.62 5.57 -21.27
CA MET A 1 6.39 5.36 -20.48
C MET A 1 6.77 4.68 -19.19
N SER A 2 6.31 5.19 -18.07
CA SER A 2 6.57 4.61 -16.75
C SER A 2 5.96 3.22 -16.63
N THR A 3 6.65 2.30 -15.95
CA THR A 3 6.17 0.92 -15.73
C THR A 3 5.09 0.92 -14.65
N ILE A 4 3.94 0.28 -14.92
CA ILE A 4 2.93 -0.01 -13.91
C ILE A 4 3.01 -1.50 -13.56
N ARG A 5 3.31 -1.83 -12.31
CA ARG A 5 3.19 -3.19 -11.76
C ARG A 5 1.83 -3.36 -11.12
N VAL A 6 1.23 -4.53 -11.25
CA VAL A 6 -0.09 -4.82 -10.67
C VAL A 6 -0.06 -6.18 -9.99
N GLY A 7 -0.65 -6.26 -8.81
CA GLY A 7 -0.77 -7.51 -8.06
C GLY A 7 -1.92 -7.50 -7.06
N PRO A 8 -2.23 -8.66 -6.45
CA PRO A 8 -3.25 -8.76 -5.43
C PRO A 8 -2.74 -8.30 -4.06
N GLY A 9 -3.65 -7.82 -3.21
CA GLY A 9 -3.52 -7.77 -1.76
C GLY A 9 -3.80 -9.16 -1.19
N GLY A 10 -2.74 -9.82 -0.74
CA GLY A 10 -2.78 -11.21 -0.27
C GLY A 10 -2.09 -12.20 -1.22
N ILE A 11 -1.34 -13.10 -0.63
CA ILE A 11 -0.69 -14.20 -1.34
C ILE A 11 -1.77 -15.20 -1.82
N PRO A 12 -1.76 -15.63 -3.10
CA PRO A 12 -2.82 -16.47 -3.66
C PRO A 12 -2.84 -17.91 -3.14
N SER A 13 -1.77 -18.37 -2.52
CA SER A 13 -1.69 -19.66 -1.81
C SER A 13 -0.76 -19.54 -0.61
N ARG A 14 -1.14 -20.17 0.50
CA ARG A 14 -0.31 -20.30 1.72
C ARG A 14 0.29 -21.69 1.87
N ASP A 15 0.02 -22.60 0.93
CA ASP A 15 0.48 -23.99 0.98
C ASP A 15 2.00 -24.10 0.84
N SER A 16 2.57 -23.34 -0.11
CA SER A 16 4.02 -23.19 -0.29
C SER A 16 4.36 -21.91 -1.04
N ALA A 17 5.60 -21.46 -0.91
CA ALA A 17 6.11 -20.31 -1.66
C ALA A 17 6.12 -20.58 -3.18
N GLU A 18 6.37 -21.82 -3.60
CA GLU A 18 6.32 -22.26 -4.98
C GLU A 18 4.91 -22.10 -5.55
N ALA A 19 3.90 -22.64 -4.87
CA ALA A 19 2.50 -22.55 -5.29
C ALA A 19 2.03 -21.08 -5.36
N ALA A 20 2.46 -20.24 -4.42
CA ALA A 20 2.16 -18.83 -4.42
C ALA A 20 2.71 -18.12 -5.66
N VAL A 21 4.01 -18.29 -5.94
CA VAL A 21 4.66 -17.63 -7.08
C VAL A 21 4.18 -18.21 -8.42
N GLU A 22 3.96 -19.51 -8.51
CA GLU A 22 3.40 -20.14 -9.70
C GLU A 22 2.04 -19.53 -10.06
N LEU A 23 1.13 -19.37 -9.08
CA LEU A 23 -0.16 -18.73 -9.29
C LEU A 23 -0.03 -17.25 -9.67
N LEU A 24 0.88 -16.49 -9.06
CA LEU A 24 1.12 -15.10 -9.46
C LEU A 24 1.58 -14.99 -10.91
N VAL A 25 2.53 -15.83 -11.33
CA VAL A 25 3.04 -15.90 -12.71
C VAL A 25 1.94 -16.33 -13.67
N GLN A 26 1.20 -17.40 -13.35
CA GLN A 26 0.11 -17.92 -14.17
C GLN A 26 -1.00 -16.89 -14.39
N ARG A 27 -1.28 -16.07 -13.36
CA ARG A 27 -2.25 -14.98 -13.42
C ARG A 27 -1.68 -13.69 -14.05
N GLY A 28 -0.38 -13.68 -14.38
CA GLY A 28 0.31 -12.55 -15.02
C GLY A 28 0.45 -11.33 -14.12
N TYR A 29 0.64 -11.53 -12.82
CA TYR A 29 0.97 -10.47 -11.86
C TYR A 29 2.47 -10.21 -11.82
N ASP A 30 2.85 -8.96 -11.63
CA ASP A 30 4.23 -8.52 -11.46
C ASP A 30 4.47 -7.76 -10.13
N ALA A 31 3.46 -7.80 -9.26
CA ALA A 31 3.54 -7.39 -7.86
C ALA A 31 2.66 -8.31 -6.99
N CYS A 32 2.88 -8.29 -5.68
CA CYS A 32 1.99 -8.87 -4.68
C CYS A 32 2.26 -8.24 -3.33
N GLU A 33 1.22 -7.96 -2.56
CA GLU A 33 1.35 -7.55 -1.18
C GLU A 33 1.05 -8.71 -0.24
N ILE A 34 1.98 -9.02 0.65
CA ILE A 34 1.81 -10.03 1.69
C ILE A 34 0.90 -9.43 2.75
N ASP A 35 -0.24 -10.04 3.00
CA ASP A 35 -1.22 -9.52 3.96
C ASP A 35 -1.07 -10.19 5.34
N PHE A 36 -0.81 -9.35 6.35
CA PHE A 36 -0.82 -9.70 7.76
C PHE A 36 -1.92 -8.96 8.56
N SER A 37 -2.92 -8.38 7.89
CA SER A 37 -3.98 -7.60 8.54
C SER A 37 -4.58 -8.33 9.74
N ASP A 38 -4.84 -9.63 9.60
CA ASP A 38 -5.40 -10.51 10.65
C ASP A 38 -4.33 -11.18 11.53
N GLY A 39 -3.05 -10.95 11.26
CA GLY A 39 -1.92 -11.51 12.00
C GLY A 39 -0.92 -12.30 11.16
N PHE A 40 0.13 -12.76 11.83
CA PHE A 40 1.23 -13.46 11.18
C PHE A 40 0.88 -14.92 10.89
N TRP A 41 1.10 -15.35 9.66
CA TRP A 41 0.91 -16.74 9.21
C TRP A 41 2.17 -17.32 8.55
N MET A 42 3.15 -16.47 8.22
CA MET A 42 4.37 -16.83 7.48
C MET A 42 5.55 -16.97 8.44
N ASP A 43 6.30 -18.04 8.29
CA ASP A 43 7.58 -18.20 8.97
C ASP A 43 8.77 -17.69 8.13
N TRP A 44 9.97 -17.72 8.72
CA TRP A 44 11.20 -17.22 8.10
C TRP A 44 11.67 -18.05 6.91
N GLU A 45 11.39 -19.35 6.89
CA GLU A 45 11.78 -20.24 5.80
C GLU A 45 10.92 -19.97 4.58
N TYR A 46 9.61 -19.90 4.78
CA TYR A 46 8.65 -19.51 3.74
C TYR A 46 9.01 -18.13 3.17
N ALA A 47 9.26 -17.14 4.03
CA ALA A 47 9.60 -15.78 3.60
C ALA A 47 10.85 -15.75 2.70
N ARG A 48 11.94 -16.40 3.12
CA ARG A 48 13.17 -16.46 2.31
C ARG A 48 12.91 -17.13 0.98
N ARG A 49 12.18 -18.23 0.98
CA ARG A 49 11.87 -18.98 -0.24
C ARG A 49 11.01 -18.16 -1.19
N LEU A 50 9.96 -17.52 -0.67
CA LEU A 50 9.10 -16.62 -1.42
C LEU A 50 9.90 -15.48 -2.07
N GLY A 51 10.78 -14.83 -1.32
CA GLY A 51 11.59 -13.72 -1.82
C GLY A 51 12.52 -14.13 -2.96
N LEU A 52 13.16 -15.32 -2.87
CA LEU A 52 13.99 -15.85 -3.95
C LEU A 52 13.16 -16.10 -5.22
N LEU A 53 12.04 -16.80 -5.10
CA LEU A 53 11.19 -17.16 -6.24
C LEU A 53 10.53 -15.93 -6.87
N ALA A 54 10.05 -14.99 -6.07
CA ALA A 54 9.45 -13.75 -6.56
C ALA A 54 10.46 -12.89 -7.33
N ARG A 55 11.69 -12.75 -6.82
CA ARG A 55 12.76 -12.05 -7.52
C ARG A 55 13.09 -12.70 -8.86
N ASP A 56 13.23 -14.03 -8.90
CA ASP A 56 13.55 -14.78 -10.11
C ASP A 56 12.41 -14.68 -11.15
N ALA A 57 11.15 -14.53 -10.68
CA ALA A 57 9.97 -14.28 -11.52
C ALA A 57 9.75 -12.78 -11.86
N GLY A 58 10.55 -11.85 -11.33
CA GLY A 58 10.38 -10.41 -11.56
C GLY A 58 9.20 -9.79 -10.83
N ILE A 59 8.68 -10.46 -9.79
CA ILE A 59 7.54 -10.00 -8.98
C ILE A 59 8.04 -9.13 -7.82
N ALA A 60 7.52 -7.90 -7.73
CA ALA A 60 7.78 -7.01 -6.60
C ALA A 60 6.90 -7.41 -5.40
N LEU A 61 7.50 -7.49 -4.22
CA LEU A 61 6.78 -7.78 -2.98
C LEU A 61 6.70 -6.55 -2.09
N SER A 62 5.54 -6.33 -1.48
CA SER A 62 5.30 -5.45 -0.33
C SER A 62 4.65 -6.24 0.79
N ILE A 63 4.48 -5.64 1.95
CA ILE A 63 3.80 -6.27 3.09
C ILE A 63 2.82 -5.28 3.69
N HIS A 64 1.56 -5.68 3.87
CA HIS A 64 0.64 -5.00 4.77
C HIS A 64 0.85 -5.54 6.20
N ALA A 65 1.21 -4.66 7.13
CA ALA A 65 1.40 -5.02 8.53
C ALA A 65 0.06 -5.32 9.23
N PRO A 66 0.08 -6.02 10.38
CA PRO A 66 -1.15 -6.23 11.15
C PRO A 66 -1.85 -4.90 11.47
N LEU A 67 -3.17 -4.84 11.34
CA LEU A 67 -3.96 -3.63 11.60
C LEU A 67 -3.75 -3.06 13.02
N ALA A 68 -3.45 -3.94 13.98
CA ALA A 68 -3.13 -3.55 15.36
C ALA A 68 -1.72 -2.92 15.51
N ALA A 69 -0.90 -2.93 14.47
CA ALA A 69 0.48 -2.44 14.49
C ALA A 69 0.60 -0.95 14.14
N PHE A 70 -0.43 -0.16 14.36
CA PHE A 70 -0.40 1.29 14.13
C PHE A 70 0.45 2.02 15.20
N LEU A 71 0.88 3.23 14.86
CA LEU A 71 1.67 4.11 15.72
C LEU A 71 0.84 5.30 16.23
N GLY A 72 1.47 6.23 16.97
CA GLY A 72 0.78 7.38 17.52
C GLY A 72 -0.03 7.07 18.79
N HIS A 73 0.34 6.04 19.55
CA HIS A 73 -0.29 5.70 20.82
C HIS A 73 -0.18 6.83 21.84
N LEU A 74 -1.26 7.06 22.63
CA LEU A 74 -1.29 8.05 23.72
C LEU A 74 -0.34 7.68 24.86
N ASP A 75 -0.35 6.40 25.25
CA ASP A 75 0.53 5.85 26.27
C ASP A 75 1.83 5.39 25.60
N HIS A 76 2.72 6.35 25.35
CA HIS A 76 4.03 6.09 24.78
C HIS A 76 4.87 5.24 25.73
N GLY A 77 5.38 4.12 25.24
CA GLY A 77 6.05 3.10 26.05
C GLY A 77 5.10 2.14 26.78
N GLY A 78 3.80 2.38 26.77
CA GLY A 78 2.81 1.49 27.35
C GLY A 78 2.59 0.22 26.56
N ARG A 79 1.79 -0.70 27.10
CA ARG A 79 1.61 -2.05 26.57
C ARG A 79 1.19 -2.09 25.10
N LYS A 80 0.23 -1.24 24.70
CA LYS A 80 -0.27 -1.22 23.29
C LYS A 80 0.81 -0.75 22.34
N HIS A 81 1.54 0.31 22.70
CA HIS A 81 2.68 0.80 21.91
C HIS A 81 3.77 -0.26 21.79
N GLN A 82 4.15 -0.92 22.88
CA GLN A 82 5.17 -1.99 22.84
C GLN A 82 4.73 -3.18 21.99
N MET A 83 3.45 -3.54 22.02
CA MET A 83 2.90 -4.59 21.14
C MET A 83 2.98 -4.18 19.66
N ALA A 84 2.57 -2.95 19.30
CA ALA A 84 2.65 -2.45 17.94
C ALA A 84 4.11 -2.43 17.43
N VAL A 85 5.04 -1.90 18.21
CA VAL A 85 6.48 -1.92 17.90
C VAL A 85 7.01 -3.33 17.74
N GLY A 86 6.55 -4.28 18.58
CA GLY A 86 6.92 -5.69 18.46
C GLY A 86 6.43 -6.34 17.17
N MET A 87 5.19 -6.03 16.76
CA MET A 87 4.63 -6.48 15.49
C MET A 87 5.39 -5.90 14.30
N LEU A 88 5.68 -4.59 14.30
CA LEU A 88 6.44 -3.94 13.23
C LEU A 88 7.88 -4.45 13.13
N ASP A 89 8.52 -4.73 14.27
CA ASP A 89 9.84 -5.36 14.31
C ASP A 89 9.81 -6.77 13.68
N HIS A 90 8.77 -7.57 13.97
CA HIS A 90 8.60 -8.89 13.35
C HIS A 90 8.34 -8.77 11.84
N THR A 91 7.43 -7.88 11.45
CA THR A 91 7.13 -7.60 10.02
C THR A 91 8.39 -7.18 9.27
N ALA A 92 9.21 -6.30 9.85
CA ALA A 92 10.46 -5.86 9.25
C ALA A 92 11.45 -7.01 9.06
N GLY A 93 11.49 -7.93 10.01
CA GLY A 93 12.28 -9.14 9.84
C GLY A 93 11.82 -9.99 8.65
N ILE A 94 10.52 -10.28 8.54
CA ILE A 94 9.95 -10.99 7.39
C ILE A 94 10.22 -10.23 6.08
N ALA A 95 10.04 -8.90 6.06
CA ALA A 95 10.29 -8.06 4.89
C ALA A 95 11.74 -8.18 4.40
N VAL A 96 12.71 -8.13 5.31
CA VAL A 96 14.14 -8.34 4.97
C VAL A 96 14.35 -9.75 4.42
N ALA A 97 13.74 -10.77 5.04
CA ALA A 97 13.89 -12.16 4.62
C ALA A 97 13.37 -12.43 3.20
N CYS A 98 12.27 -11.78 2.79
CA CYS A 98 11.71 -11.93 1.45
C CYS A 98 12.04 -10.76 0.50
N SER A 99 12.83 -9.77 0.93
CA SER A 99 13.18 -8.58 0.16
C SER A 99 11.93 -7.77 -0.28
N ALA A 100 10.93 -7.70 0.60
CA ALA A 100 9.70 -6.94 0.37
C ALA A 100 9.82 -5.49 0.83
N ALA A 101 9.29 -4.54 0.06
CA ALA A 101 9.17 -3.13 0.42
C ALA A 101 8.11 -2.43 -0.46
N PRO A 102 7.34 -1.49 0.13
CA PRO A 102 7.35 -1.06 1.53
C PRO A 102 6.67 -2.03 2.48
N ILE A 103 6.83 -1.79 3.79
CA ILE A 103 5.88 -2.27 4.80
C ILE A 103 4.80 -1.21 4.94
N VAL A 104 3.59 -1.54 4.54
CA VAL A 104 2.43 -0.67 4.66
C VAL A 104 1.89 -0.73 6.08
N ILE A 105 1.66 0.44 6.67
CA ILE A 105 1.06 0.59 8.01
C ILE A 105 0.00 1.68 8.02
N HIS A 106 -1.00 1.50 8.85
CA HIS A 106 -1.96 2.55 9.17
C HIS A 106 -1.33 3.58 10.13
N PRO A 107 -1.52 4.88 9.92
CA PRO A 107 -0.99 5.90 10.84
C PRO A 107 -1.72 5.94 12.19
N GLY A 108 -2.87 5.28 12.31
CA GLY A 108 -3.64 5.16 13.55
C GLY A 108 -4.77 6.19 13.68
N PHE A 109 -4.99 6.67 14.90
CA PHE A 109 -6.21 7.40 15.24
C PHE A 109 -5.89 8.75 15.91
N LEU A 110 -6.81 9.70 15.76
CA LEU A 110 -6.72 10.99 16.46
C LEU A 110 -6.80 10.84 17.98
N LEU A 111 -7.62 9.94 18.50
CA LEU A 111 -7.81 9.65 19.93
C LEU A 111 -8.11 10.91 20.76
N GLY A 112 -8.92 11.83 20.21
CA GLY A 112 -9.28 13.09 20.86
C GLY A 112 -8.22 14.20 20.81
N ARG A 113 -7.10 14.00 20.10
CA ARG A 113 -6.04 14.99 19.87
C ARG A 113 -6.32 15.82 18.62
N SER A 114 -5.64 16.96 18.49
CA SER A 114 -5.54 17.62 17.19
C SER A 114 -4.68 16.79 16.23
N ARG A 115 -4.83 17.06 14.91
CA ARG A 115 -4.05 16.35 13.86
C ARG A 115 -2.55 16.54 14.05
N GLU A 116 -2.12 17.76 14.34
CA GLU A 116 -0.71 18.12 14.53
C GLU A 116 -0.08 17.32 15.68
N VAL A 117 -0.80 17.18 16.78
CA VAL A 117 -0.35 16.40 17.95
C VAL A 117 -0.30 14.91 17.62
N ALA A 118 -1.27 14.40 16.87
CA ALA A 118 -1.29 13.00 16.46
C ALA A 118 -0.16 12.70 15.47
N ILE A 119 0.07 13.55 14.46
CA ILE A 119 1.19 13.45 13.52
C ILE A 119 2.54 13.47 14.25
N ALA A 120 2.73 14.42 15.15
CA ALA A 120 3.97 14.51 15.93
C ALA A 120 4.25 13.23 16.74
N ALA A 121 3.21 12.60 17.29
CA ALA A 121 3.35 11.33 18.01
C ALA A 121 3.76 10.18 17.08
N VAL A 122 3.15 10.07 15.89
CA VAL A 122 3.53 9.08 14.88
C VAL A 122 4.97 9.27 14.43
N VAL A 123 5.35 10.51 14.13
CA VAL A 123 6.73 10.86 13.71
C VAL A 123 7.76 10.49 14.80
N ALA A 124 7.47 10.79 16.07
CA ALA A 124 8.37 10.41 17.17
C ALA A 124 8.53 8.89 17.28
N GLN A 125 7.42 8.15 17.21
CA GLN A 125 7.43 6.69 17.34
C GLN A 125 8.06 6.00 16.10
N LEU A 126 7.93 6.57 14.89
CA LEU A 126 8.67 6.10 13.71
C LEU A 126 10.18 6.24 13.88
N ARG A 127 10.68 7.36 14.42
CA ARG A 127 12.12 7.54 14.70
C ARG A 127 12.66 6.46 15.63
N GLU A 128 11.95 6.21 16.73
CA GLU A 128 12.33 5.17 17.68
C GLU A 128 12.28 3.76 17.05
N LEU A 129 11.26 3.50 16.24
CA LEU A 129 11.16 2.24 15.50
C LEU A 129 12.40 2.06 14.59
N ARG A 130 12.78 3.11 13.82
CA ARG A 130 13.96 3.05 12.94
C ARG A 130 15.24 2.70 13.69
N GLU A 131 15.47 3.34 14.84
CA GLU A 131 16.63 3.04 15.68
C GLU A 131 16.63 1.59 16.20
N ARG A 132 15.46 1.09 16.58
CA ARG A 132 15.30 -0.30 17.02
C ARG A 132 15.58 -1.29 15.89
N LEU A 133 15.04 -1.03 14.70
CA LEU A 133 15.22 -1.88 13.52
C LEU A 133 16.68 -1.89 13.05
N ALA A 134 17.35 -0.74 13.06
CA ALA A 134 18.76 -0.63 12.70
C ALA A 134 19.66 -1.48 13.60
N LYS A 135 19.40 -1.51 14.92
CA LYS A 135 20.16 -2.37 15.87
C LYS A 135 20.02 -3.87 15.59
N LYS A 136 19.02 -4.26 14.80
CA LYS A 136 18.71 -5.66 14.44
C LYS A 136 18.96 -5.96 12.97
N GLU A 137 19.55 -5.03 12.23
CA GLU A 137 19.77 -5.14 10.78
C GLU A 137 18.48 -5.40 9.98
N ARG A 138 17.34 -4.86 10.47
CA ARG A 138 16.01 -4.97 9.86
C ARG A 138 15.59 -3.67 9.17
N VAL A 139 16.52 -3.09 8.41
CA VAL A 139 16.30 -1.81 7.74
C VAL A 139 15.51 -2.03 6.45
N VAL A 140 14.30 -1.48 6.41
CA VAL A 140 13.37 -1.56 5.28
C VAL A 140 12.56 -0.27 5.22
N ASP A 141 12.04 0.05 4.03
CA ASP A 141 11.14 1.20 3.84
C ASP A 141 9.73 0.91 4.34
N PHE A 142 9.10 1.95 4.88
CA PHE A 142 7.70 1.90 5.32
C PHE A 142 6.82 2.76 4.40
N GLY A 143 5.57 2.35 4.30
CA GLY A 143 4.51 3.10 3.66
C GLY A 143 3.44 3.49 4.67
N ILE A 144 3.07 4.76 4.72
CA ILE A 144 1.93 5.22 5.52
C ILE A 144 0.73 5.29 4.60
N GLU A 145 -0.33 4.59 4.96
CA GLU A 145 -1.51 4.47 4.13
C GLU A 145 -2.53 5.59 4.38
N VAL A 146 -3.14 6.04 3.28
CA VAL A 146 -4.31 6.94 3.34
C VAL A 146 -5.53 6.17 3.83
N MET A 147 -6.21 6.69 4.87
CA MET A 147 -7.28 6.00 5.58
C MET A 147 -8.67 6.31 5.03
N GLY A 148 -9.57 5.33 5.20
CA GLY A 148 -10.94 5.34 4.64
C GLY A 148 -12.03 5.95 5.55
N ARG A 149 -11.66 6.51 6.72
CA ARG A 149 -12.63 7.09 7.66
C ARG A 149 -12.20 8.46 8.15
N VAL A 150 -13.13 9.40 8.19
CA VAL A 150 -12.84 10.82 8.53
C VAL A 150 -12.36 11.06 9.96
N GLN A 151 -12.55 10.09 10.87
CA GLN A 151 -12.10 10.20 12.27
C GLN A 151 -10.70 9.58 12.49
N GLU A 152 -10.15 8.91 11.49
CA GLU A 152 -8.79 8.37 11.53
C GLU A 152 -7.78 9.47 11.21
N LEU A 153 -6.56 9.28 11.67
CA LEU A 153 -5.41 10.00 11.14
C LEU A 153 -5.04 9.33 9.82
N GLY A 154 -4.80 10.09 8.76
CA GLY A 154 -4.39 9.50 7.49
C GLY A 154 -5.14 10.05 6.28
N SER A 155 -5.56 11.32 6.29
CA SER A 155 -5.83 12.00 5.03
C SER A 155 -4.56 12.03 4.17
N LEU A 156 -4.68 12.24 2.86
CA LEU A 156 -3.50 12.38 1.99
C LEU A 156 -2.55 13.48 2.49
N ASP A 157 -3.08 14.56 3.07
CA ASP A 157 -2.28 15.62 3.67
C ASP A 157 -1.46 15.13 4.85
N ASP A 158 -2.09 14.38 5.77
CA ASP A 158 -1.42 13.82 6.94
C ASP A 158 -0.30 12.85 6.53
N VAL A 159 -0.60 11.98 5.56
CA VAL A 159 0.35 10.95 5.07
C VAL A 159 1.55 11.60 4.39
N VAL A 160 1.33 12.61 3.56
CA VAL A 160 2.39 13.38 2.90
C VAL A 160 3.23 14.15 3.95
N GLU A 161 2.58 14.78 4.94
CA GLU A 161 3.28 15.50 6.02
C GLU A 161 4.17 14.57 6.85
N ILE A 162 3.68 13.37 7.21
CA ILE A 162 4.48 12.36 7.91
C ILE A 162 5.65 11.90 7.04
N SER A 163 5.39 11.59 5.76
CA SER A 163 6.40 11.08 4.83
C SER A 163 7.53 12.07 4.59
N HIS A 164 7.25 13.37 4.53
CA HIS A 164 8.26 14.41 4.38
C HIS A 164 9.29 14.49 5.54
N GLN A 165 9.00 13.86 6.68
CA GLN A 165 9.92 13.85 7.83
C GLN A 165 11.03 12.80 7.69
N PHE A 166 10.99 11.93 6.64
CA PHE A 166 11.85 10.76 6.51
C PHE A 166 12.24 10.49 5.06
N ASP A 167 13.39 9.87 4.87
CA ASP A 167 13.88 9.34 3.60
C ASP A 167 13.48 7.88 3.33
N TRP A 168 12.94 7.19 4.34
CA TRP A 168 12.57 5.77 4.34
C TRP A 168 11.06 5.53 4.57
N VAL A 169 10.28 6.59 4.65
CA VAL A 169 8.81 6.53 4.77
C VAL A 169 8.20 7.20 3.55
N ARG A 170 7.26 6.53 2.91
CA ARG A 170 6.58 7.04 1.72
C ARG A 170 5.05 7.01 1.86
N PRO A 171 4.32 7.84 1.12
CA PRO A 171 2.87 7.72 1.05
C PRO A 171 2.46 6.44 0.33
N VAL A 172 1.44 5.77 0.85
CA VAL A 172 0.65 4.74 0.18
C VAL A 172 -0.71 5.32 -0.11
N ILE A 173 -1.06 5.38 -1.39
CA ILE A 173 -2.26 6.08 -1.86
C ILE A 173 -3.36 5.04 -2.02
N ASP A 174 -4.29 4.96 -1.07
CA ASP A 174 -5.49 4.17 -1.25
C ASP A 174 -6.60 5.02 -1.87
N PHE A 175 -6.89 4.73 -3.14
CA PHE A 175 -7.93 5.47 -3.87
C PHE A 175 -9.35 5.06 -3.49
N ALA A 176 -9.56 3.84 -2.98
CA ALA A 176 -10.84 3.42 -2.45
C ALA A 176 -11.16 4.21 -1.17
N HIS A 177 -10.21 4.31 -0.25
CA HIS A 177 -10.32 5.11 0.96
C HIS A 177 -10.55 6.60 0.66
N MET A 178 -9.78 7.16 -0.29
CA MET A 178 -9.98 8.55 -0.72
C MET A 178 -11.35 8.78 -1.37
N HIS A 179 -11.83 7.82 -2.15
CA HIS A 179 -13.17 7.87 -2.75
C HIS A 179 -14.25 7.88 -1.67
N ALA A 180 -14.12 7.01 -0.66
CA ALA A 180 -15.04 6.95 0.47
C ALA A 180 -15.04 8.25 1.29
N THR A 181 -13.87 8.77 1.68
CA THR A 181 -13.76 9.97 2.53
C THR A 181 -14.14 11.26 1.82
N SER A 182 -14.14 11.28 0.48
CA SER A 182 -14.58 12.41 -0.35
C SER A 182 -16.02 12.27 -0.88
N ASP A 183 -16.80 11.32 -0.33
CA ASP A 183 -18.18 11.05 -0.74
C ASP A 183 -18.32 10.74 -2.24
N GLY A 184 -17.39 9.90 -2.76
CA GLY A 184 -17.45 9.43 -4.15
C GLY A 184 -16.78 10.35 -5.18
N ALA A 185 -15.89 11.26 -4.79
CA ALA A 185 -15.36 12.28 -5.70
C ALA A 185 -14.34 11.78 -6.75
N PHE A 186 -13.79 10.57 -6.62
CA PHE A 186 -12.77 10.04 -7.53
C PHE A 186 -13.40 9.39 -8.77
N THR A 187 -13.97 10.22 -9.64
CA THR A 187 -14.63 9.80 -10.89
C THR A 187 -13.96 10.36 -12.16
N ALA A 188 -13.11 11.38 -12.03
CA ALA A 188 -12.44 12.06 -13.13
C ALA A 188 -10.92 12.03 -12.99
N VAL A 189 -10.22 12.03 -14.13
CA VAL A 189 -8.73 11.96 -14.24
C VAL A 189 -8.03 13.02 -13.40
N ASP A 190 -8.58 14.24 -13.36
CA ASP A 190 -7.95 15.37 -12.66
C ASP A 190 -7.83 15.13 -11.16
N ARG A 191 -8.83 14.46 -10.53
CA ARG A 191 -8.79 14.12 -9.11
C ARG A 191 -7.66 13.14 -8.78
N PHE A 192 -7.50 12.10 -9.61
CA PHE A 192 -6.36 11.16 -9.46
C PHE A 192 -5.03 11.87 -9.69
N SER A 193 -4.94 12.71 -10.72
CA SER A 193 -3.72 13.45 -11.04
C SER A 193 -3.33 14.43 -9.94
N GLU A 194 -4.29 15.08 -9.29
CA GLU A 194 -4.06 15.97 -8.15
C GLU A 194 -3.49 15.21 -6.95
N ALA A 195 -4.10 14.07 -6.60
CA ALA A 195 -3.63 13.21 -5.53
C ALA A 195 -2.22 12.66 -5.79
N LEU A 196 -1.96 12.18 -7.01
CA LEU A 196 -0.65 11.69 -7.41
C LEU A 196 0.41 12.80 -7.35
N ARG A 197 0.13 14.01 -7.87
CA ARG A 197 1.06 15.15 -7.76
C ARG A 197 1.40 15.47 -6.31
N LYS A 198 0.40 15.42 -5.42
CA LYS A 198 0.62 15.67 -4.00
C LYS A 198 1.51 14.61 -3.37
N ALA A 199 1.21 13.33 -3.59
CA ALA A 199 2.03 12.23 -3.09
C ALA A 199 3.47 12.26 -3.68
N ASP A 200 3.62 12.67 -4.93
CA ASP A 200 4.92 12.76 -5.62
C ASP A 200 5.91 13.68 -4.89
N THR A 201 5.41 14.72 -4.20
CA THR A 201 6.25 15.66 -3.43
C THR A 201 7.00 14.99 -2.28
N ALA A 202 6.48 13.88 -1.76
CA ALA A 202 7.06 13.14 -0.63
C ALA A 202 7.77 11.84 -1.05
N LEU A 203 7.93 11.61 -2.36
CA LEU A 203 8.62 10.45 -2.90
C LEU A 203 10.02 10.79 -3.37
N ALA A 204 11.02 10.08 -2.86
CA ALA A 204 12.38 10.20 -3.35
C ALA A 204 12.48 9.88 -4.86
N PRO A 205 13.46 10.45 -5.58
CA PRO A 205 13.69 10.14 -6.98
C PRO A 205 13.85 8.64 -7.22
N GLY A 206 13.13 8.11 -8.23
CA GLY A 206 13.20 6.70 -8.61
C GLY A 206 12.30 5.74 -7.81
N LEU A 207 11.73 6.15 -6.69
CA LEU A 207 10.72 5.34 -5.99
C LEU A 207 9.39 5.36 -6.76
N PRO A 208 8.74 4.20 -6.95
CA PRO A 208 7.42 4.15 -7.57
C PRO A 208 6.34 4.68 -6.62
N PHE A 209 5.24 5.16 -7.19
CA PHE A 209 3.99 5.25 -6.43
C PHE A 209 3.64 3.86 -5.88
N HIS A 210 3.20 3.79 -4.64
CA HIS A 210 2.57 2.60 -4.07
C HIS A 210 1.09 2.91 -3.86
N ILE A 211 0.23 2.14 -4.51
CA ILE A 211 -1.19 2.45 -4.65
C ILE A 211 -1.99 1.21 -4.26
N HIS A 212 -2.98 1.39 -3.37
CA HIS A 212 -4.06 0.44 -3.15
C HIS A 212 -5.27 0.86 -3.97
N PHE A 213 -5.95 -0.13 -4.54
CA PHE A 213 -7.12 0.11 -5.39
C PHE A 213 -8.11 -1.06 -5.32
N SER A 214 -9.36 -0.73 -5.03
CA SER A 214 -10.51 -1.62 -5.17
C SER A 214 -11.75 -0.79 -5.40
N ASP A 215 -12.86 -1.38 -5.82
CA ASP A 215 -14.15 -0.72 -5.67
C ASP A 215 -14.58 -0.77 -4.19
N ILE A 216 -15.45 0.14 -3.76
CA ILE A 216 -15.72 0.34 -2.33
C ILE A 216 -17.16 0.78 -2.07
N SER A 217 -17.74 0.26 -1.01
CA SER A 217 -18.95 0.80 -0.39
C SER A 217 -18.60 1.74 0.77
N PHE A 218 -19.34 2.83 0.87
CA PHE A 218 -19.14 3.82 1.92
C PHE A 218 -20.46 4.46 2.33
N ALA A 219 -20.49 5.07 3.50
CA ALA A 219 -21.59 5.89 3.98
C ALA A 219 -21.09 6.99 4.91
N ASN A 220 -21.64 8.20 4.76
CA ASN A 220 -21.26 9.34 5.58
C ASN A 220 -19.74 9.60 5.58
N ARG A 221 -19.12 9.48 4.40
CA ARG A 221 -17.66 9.64 4.21
C ARG A 221 -16.80 8.65 5.01
N ASN A 222 -17.32 7.46 5.25
CA ASN A 222 -16.58 6.38 5.90
C ASN A 222 -16.76 5.11 5.10
N GLU A 223 -15.66 4.42 4.85
CA GLU A 223 -15.65 3.10 4.22
C GLU A 223 -16.50 2.10 4.98
N LYS A 224 -17.03 1.12 4.27
CA LYS A 224 -17.79 0.00 4.81
C LYS A 224 -17.16 -1.34 4.43
N ALA A 225 -16.90 -1.54 3.16
CA ALA A 225 -16.28 -2.76 2.65
C ALA A 225 -15.73 -2.53 1.24
N HIS A 226 -14.64 -3.19 0.92
CA HIS A 226 -14.18 -3.38 -0.45
C HIS A 226 -15.19 -4.24 -1.22
N LEU A 227 -15.47 -3.87 -2.46
CA LEU A 227 -16.47 -4.51 -3.30
C LEU A 227 -15.81 -5.20 -4.51
N PRO A 228 -16.47 -6.19 -5.10
CA PRO A 228 -16.15 -6.65 -6.44
C PRO A 228 -16.15 -5.47 -7.42
N TYR A 229 -15.18 -5.45 -8.33
CA TYR A 229 -15.00 -4.34 -9.27
C TYR A 229 -16.24 -4.19 -10.18
N GLY A 230 -16.84 -3.01 -10.14
CA GLY A 230 -18.06 -2.67 -10.88
C GLY A 230 -19.31 -2.62 -10.04
N GLU A 231 -19.29 -3.05 -8.78
CA GLU A 231 -20.45 -2.99 -7.88
C GLU A 231 -20.61 -1.64 -7.17
N GLY A 232 -19.52 -0.90 -6.99
CA GLY A 232 -19.54 0.48 -6.50
C GLY A 232 -19.40 1.50 -7.63
N THR A 233 -18.75 2.63 -7.35
CA THR A 233 -18.64 3.77 -8.29
C THR A 233 -17.20 4.13 -8.65
N LEU A 234 -16.19 3.56 -7.99
CA LEU A 234 -14.79 3.81 -8.31
C LEU A 234 -14.36 3.02 -9.55
N ARG A 235 -13.67 3.67 -10.48
CA ARG A 235 -13.25 3.07 -11.75
C ARG A 235 -11.75 3.23 -11.97
N ALA A 236 -11.11 2.20 -12.56
CA ALA A 236 -9.66 2.16 -12.78
C ALA A 236 -9.22 2.95 -14.03
N GLU A 237 -10.11 3.21 -14.97
CA GLU A 237 -9.78 3.93 -16.21
C GLU A 237 -9.28 5.36 -15.97
N PRO A 238 -9.88 6.17 -15.08
CA PRO A 238 -9.35 7.50 -14.75
C PRO A 238 -7.97 7.43 -14.08
N LEU A 239 -7.74 6.44 -13.20
CA LEU A 239 -6.42 6.21 -12.59
C LEU A 239 -5.37 5.86 -13.66
N ALA A 240 -5.70 4.93 -14.59
CA ALA A 240 -4.80 4.55 -15.67
C ALA A 240 -4.41 5.74 -16.57
N GLN A 241 -5.38 6.64 -16.82
CA GLN A 241 -5.13 7.87 -17.57
C GLN A 241 -4.26 8.86 -16.78
N ALA A 242 -4.51 9.04 -15.50
CA ALA A 242 -3.72 9.92 -14.63
C ALA A 242 -2.27 9.44 -14.56
N LEU A 243 -2.03 8.14 -14.31
CA LEU A 243 -0.69 7.55 -14.24
C LEU A 243 0.11 7.74 -15.54
N ALA A 244 -0.56 7.71 -16.70
CA ALA A 244 0.10 7.96 -17.98
C ALA A 244 0.67 9.39 -18.12
N GLY A 245 0.24 10.32 -17.30
CA GLY A 245 0.74 11.70 -17.23
C GLY A 245 2.00 11.88 -16.36
N PHE A 246 2.49 10.81 -15.71
CA PHE A 246 3.66 10.85 -14.84
C PHE A 246 4.81 10.03 -15.42
N ASP A 247 6.03 10.58 -15.31
CA ASP A 247 7.27 9.83 -15.59
C ASP A 247 7.80 9.11 -14.35
N ARG A 248 6.88 8.53 -13.57
CA ARG A 248 7.16 7.76 -12.36
C ARG A 248 6.47 6.40 -12.46
N ALA A 249 7.21 5.33 -12.15
CA ALA A 249 6.64 4.00 -12.07
C ALA A 249 5.58 3.91 -10.96
N ALA A 250 4.69 2.95 -11.07
CA ALA A 250 3.68 2.67 -10.05
C ALA A 250 3.60 1.16 -9.76
N THR A 251 3.37 0.83 -8.48
CA THR A 251 2.92 -0.49 -8.06
C THR A 251 1.49 -0.33 -7.55
N VAL A 252 0.55 -1.02 -8.18
CA VAL A 252 -0.87 -1.00 -7.80
C VAL A 252 -1.23 -2.36 -7.23
N ILE A 253 -1.65 -2.36 -5.98
CA ILE A 253 -2.15 -3.53 -5.27
C ILE A 253 -3.67 -3.50 -5.29
N SER A 254 -4.27 -4.56 -5.82
CA SER A 254 -5.71 -4.73 -5.82
C SER A 254 -6.15 -5.34 -4.49
N GLU A 255 -6.95 -4.61 -3.75
CA GLU A 255 -7.59 -5.09 -2.52
C GLU A 255 -9.03 -5.55 -2.75
N SER A 256 -9.33 -5.91 -3.99
CA SER A 256 -10.64 -6.46 -4.34
C SER A 256 -10.84 -7.83 -3.68
N PRO A 257 -12.07 -8.15 -3.24
CA PRO A 257 -12.35 -9.39 -2.52
C PRO A 257 -12.25 -10.66 -3.37
N ASP A 258 -12.11 -10.52 -4.69
CA ASP A 258 -12.06 -11.66 -5.62
C ASP A 258 -11.05 -11.46 -6.76
N GLU A 259 -10.60 -12.59 -7.30
CA GLU A 259 -9.61 -12.64 -8.37
C GLU A 259 -10.11 -12.02 -9.69
N ALA A 260 -11.39 -12.16 -10.02
CA ALA A 260 -11.94 -11.64 -11.27
C ALA A 260 -11.87 -10.11 -11.29
N SER A 261 -12.15 -9.47 -10.16
CA SER A 261 -12.02 -8.03 -9.95
C SER A 261 -10.57 -7.57 -10.07
N SER A 262 -9.63 -8.27 -9.46
CA SER A 262 -8.20 -7.96 -9.55
C SER A 262 -7.68 -8.08 -10.99
N GLN A 263 -8.15 -9.09 -11.73
CA GLN A 263 -7.82 -9.26 -13.16
C GLN A 263 -8.41 -8.14 -14.03
N ALA A 264 -9.64 -7.72 -13.77
CA ALA A 264 -10.28 -6.60 -14.49
C ALA A 264 -9.51 -5.30 -14.28
N ILE A 265 -9.17 -4.95 -13.04
CA ILE A 265 -8.34 -3.78 -12.70
C ILE A 265 -6.99 -3.86 -13.40
N LYS A 266 -6.31 -5.01 -13.32
CA LYS A 266 -5.02 -5.23 -14.00
C LYS A 266 -5.12 -5.00 -15.49
N ALA A 267 -6.14 -5.57 -16.15
CA ALA A 267 -6.33 -5.43 -17.59
C ALA A 267 -6.48 -3.96 -18.02
N ILE A 268 -7.23 -3.17 -17.26
CA ILE A 268 -7.41 -1.73 -17.50
C ILE A 268 -6.09 -0.97 -17.35
N LEU A 269 -5.38 -1.18 -16.24
CA LEU A 269 -4.13 -0.48 -15.95
C LEU A 269 -3.04 -0.82 -16.98
N LYS A 270 -2.93 -2.09 -17.39
CA LYS A 270 -1.93 -2.55 -18.37
C LYS A 270 -2.26 -2.14 -19.81
N SER A 271 -3.53 -2.01 -20.18
CA SER A 271 -3.94 -1.65 -21.56
C SER A 271 -3.46 -0.26 -21.98
N ARG A 272 -3.22 0.65 -21.05
CA ARG A 272 -2.80 2.02 -21.31
C ARG A 272 -1.27 2.21 -21.34
N THR A 273 -0.52 1.22 -20.87
CA THR A 273 0.95 1.22 -20.93
C THR A 273 1.48 0.60 -22.22
N ALA A 274 0.64 -0.09 -22.99
CA ALA A 274 1.03 -0.61 -24.29
C ALA A 274 1.29 0.57 -25.28
N PRO A 275 2.42 0.59 -26.03
CA PRO A 275 2.64 1.59 -27.05
C PRO A 275 1.47 1.54 -28.04
N ARG A 276 0.81 2.66 -28.29
CA ARG A 276 -0.15 2.78 -29.39
C ARG A 276 0.57 2.34 -30.64
N ALA A 277 0.16 1.21 -31.22
CA ALA A 277 0.60 0.82 -32.55
C ALA A 277 0.28 2.00 -33.48
N ILE A 278 1.29 2.67 -34.00
CA ILE A 278 1.12 3.70 -35.02
C ILE A 278 0.49 2.98 -36.20
N ALA A 279 -0.79 3.19 -36.41
CA ALA A 279 -1.44 2.76 -37.63
C ALA A 279 -0.69 3.48 -38.78
N ARG A 280 0.14 2.74 -39.50
CA ARG A 280 0.73 3.20 -40.74
C ARG A 280 -0.41 3.28 -41.76
N SER A 281 -0.84 4.49 -42.05
CA SER A 281 -1.69 4.81 -43.21
C SER A 281 -0.93 4.68 -44.51
#